data_37297fce654ff2dd2cbc04e0b9f5cae1
#
_entry.id   37297fce654ff2dd2cbc04e0b9f5cae1
#
_cell.length_a   1.000
_cell.length_b   1.000
_cell.length_c   1.000
_cell.angle_alpha   90.00
_cell.angle_beta   90.00
_cell.angle_gamma   90.00
#
_symmetry.space_group_name_H-M   'P 1'
#
loop_
_entity.id
_entity.type
_entity.pdbx_description
1 polymer ?
#
loop_
_entity_poly.entity_id
_entity_poly.type
_entity_poly.pdbx_seq_one_letter_code
_entity_poly.pdbx_strand_id
1 'polypeptide(L)' 'MNEFNPEDMISRFRERADAVRRRGLPPVEGPDRQRFLQAAAIDFQDFAMLGDASARLEDGILHLEIDLRPRPAAS' A
#
# COMPACT_ATOMS: atom_id res chain seq x y z
N MET A 1 -2.84 27.17 4.65
CA MET A 1 -2.06 25.96 4.41
C MET A 1 -2.69 24.79 5.10
N ASN A 2 -2.76 23.69 4.41
CA ASN A 2 -3.39 22.51 4.98
C ASN A 2 -2.46 21.81 5.93
N GLU A 3 -2.97 21.40 7.04
CA GLU A 3 -2.22 20.58 7.94
C GLU A 3 -2.11 19.17 7.37
N PHE A 4 -0.96 18.56 7.59
CA PHE A 4 -0.77 17.17 7.19
C PHE A 4 -1.63 16.25 8.05
N ASN A 5 -2.41 15.39 7.43
CA ASN A 5 -3.24 14.43 8.14
C ASN A 5 -2.76 13.02 7.83
N PRO A 6 -2.17 12.33 8.82
CA PRO A 6 -1.66 10.97 8.59
C PRO A 6 -2.72 9.99 8.15
N GLU A 7 -3.95 10.13 8.63
CA GLU A 7 -5.01 9.20 8.26
C GLU A 7 -5.42 9.36 6.81
N ASP A 8 -5.40 10.60 6.32
CA ASP A 8 -5.65 10.84 4.90
C ASP A 8 -4.58 10.19 4.05
N MET A 9 -3.33 10.27 4.48
CA MET A 9 -2.24 9.61 3.77
C MET A 9 -2.45 8.09 3.71
N ILE A 10 -2.80 7.48 4.84
CA ILE A 10 -3.04 6.04 4.88
C ILE A 10 -4.20 5.67 3.96
N SER A 11 -5.25 6.48 3.95
CA SER A 11 -6.38 6.26 3.07
C SER A 11 -5.98 6.30 1.60
N ARG A 12 -5.11 7.25 1.24
CA ARG A 12 -4.61 7.33 -0.13
C ARG A 12 -3.81 6.07 -0.52
N PHE A 13 -3.06 5.50 0.41
CA PHE A 13 -2.32 4.27 0.12
C PHE A 13 -3.25 3.08 -0.06
N ARG A 14 -4.35 3.02 0.67
CA ARG A 14 -5.37 2.00 0.42
C ARG A 14 -5.95 2.13 -0.99
N GLU A 15 -6.22 3.35 -1.40
CA GLU A 15 -6.72 3.61 -2.75
C GLU A 15 -5.70 3.21 -3.82
N ARG A 16 -4.42 3.46 -3.55
CA ARG A 16 -3.36 3.07 -4.47
C ARG A 16 -3.22 1.56 -4.58
N ALA A 17 -3.39 0.85 -3.47
CA ALA A 17 -3.39 -0.61 -3.51
C ALA A 17 -4.54 -1.12 -4.37
N ASP A 18 -5.73 -0.55 -4.19
CA ASP A 18 -6.87 -0.94 -5.02
C ASP A 18 -6.65 -0.62 -6.49
N ALA A 19 -6.01 0.50 -6.77
CA ALA A 19 -5.71 0.87 -8.15
C ALA A 19 -4.76 -0.13 -8.82
N VAL A 20 -3.81 -0.67 -8.05
CA VAL A 20 -2.92 -1.71 -8.60
C VAL A 20 -3.72 -2.92 -9.04
N ARG A 21 -4.69 -3.34 -8.24
CA ARG A 21 -5.54 -4.48 -8.59
C ARG A 21 -6.36 -4.24 -9.85
N ARG A 22 -6.66 -2.99 -10.15
CA ARG A 22 -7.44 -2.64 -11.33
C ARG A 22 -6.59 -2.41 -12.58
N ARG A 23 -5.27 -2.54 -12.46
CA ARG A 23 -4.39 -2.43 -13.63
C ARG A 23 -4.72 -3.54 -14.61
N GLY A 24 -4.83 -3.18 -15.89
CA GLY A 24 -5.01 -4.18 -16.93
C GLY A 24 -3.71 -4.92 -17.17
N LEU A 25 -3.84 -6.05 -17.86
CA LEU A 25 -2.65 -6.80 -18.27
C LEU A 25 -1.93 -6.00 -19.35
N PRO A 26 -0.59 -6.00 -19.34
CA PRO A 26 0.15 -5.26 -20.36
C PRO A 26 0.03 -5.95 -21.71
N PRO A 27 0.10 -5.20 -22.81
CA PRO A 27 0.06 -5.80 -24.15
C PRO A 27 1.43 -6.35 -24.56
N VAL A 28 2.18 -6.89 -23.62
CA VAL A 28 3.49 -7.47 -23.86
C VAL A 28 3.50 -8.89 -23.36
N GLU A 29 4.40 -9.69 -23.89
CA GLU A 29 4.52 -11.10 -23.54
C GLU A 29 5.93 -11.41 -23.09
N GLY A 30 6.12 -12.63 -22.61
CA GLY A 30 7.43 -13.12 -22.21
C GLY A 30 7.95 -12.45 -20.96
N PRO A 31 9.27 -12.22 -20.90
CA PRO A 31 9.88 -11.66 -19.68
C PRO A 31 9.36 -10.30 -19.27
N ASP A 32 8.96 -9.49 -20.22
CA ASP A 32 8.42 -8.17 -19.90
C ASP A 32 7.08 -8.26 -19.18
N ARG A 33 6.27 -9.23 -19.56
CA ARG A 33 5.00 -9.47 -18.86
C ARG A 33 5.27 -9.91 -17.44
N GLN A 34 6.26 -10.78 -17.25
CA GLN A 34 6.61 -11.24 -15.92
C GLN A 34 7.09 -10.10 -15.04
N ARG A 35 7.92 -9.23 -15.59
CA ARG A 35 8.39 -8.07 -14.83
C ARG A 35 7.25 -7.15 -14.44
N PHE A 36 6.29 -6.96 -15.34
CA PHE A 36 5.12 -6.14 -15.04
C PHE A 36 4.33 -6.75 -13.88
N LEU A 37 4.09 -8.06 -13.95
CA LEU A 37 3.31 -8.72 -12.91
C LEU A 37 4.02 -8.70 -11.57
N GLN A 38 5.34 -8.88 -11.56
CA GLN A 38 6.12 -8.78 -10.35
C GLN A 38 6.08 -7.38 -9.75
N ALA A 39 6.24 -6.37 -10.60
CA ALA A 39 6.20 -4.99 -10.12
C ALA A 39 4.83 -4.67 -9.54
N ALA A 40 3.77 -5.13 -10.18
CA ALA A 40 2.42 -4.91 -9.66
C ALA A 40 2.21 -5.59 -8.32
N ALA A 41 2.74 -6.81 -8.16
CA ALA A 41 2.61 -7.52 -6.90
C ALA A 41 3.34 -6.80 -5.76
N ILE A 42 4.53 -6.30 -6.04
CA ILE A 42 5.31 -5.55 -5.05
C ILE A 42 4.62 -4.23 -4.71
N ASP A 43 4.13 -3.52 -5.72
CA ASP A 43 3.41 -2.27 -5.50
C ASP A 43 2.19 -2.51 -4.62
N PHE A 44 1.43 -3.54 -4.92
CA PHE A 44 0.25 -3.85 -4.13
C PHE A 44 0.62 -4.14 -2.68
N GLN A 45 1.65 -4.96 -2.48
CA GLN A 45 2.10 -5.31 -1.13
C GLN A 45 2.49 -4.07 -0.35
N ASP A 46 3.31 -3.20 -0.96
CA ASP A 46 3.81 -2.01 -0.28
C ASP A 46 2.68 -1.05 0.05
N PHE A 47 1.81 -0.80 -0.92
CA PHE A 47 0.70 0.13 -0.70
C PHE A 47 -0.28 -0.42 0.33
N ALA A 48 -0.56 -1.72 0.29
CA ALA A 48 -1.48 -2.34 1.25
C ALA A 48 -0.91 -2.29 2.66
N MET A 49 0.39 -2.50 2.81
CA MET A 49 1.03 -2.40 4.12
C MET A 49 0.89 -1.01 4.69
N LEU A 50 1.15 0.00 3.89
CA LEU A 50 1.00 1.38 4.34
C LEU A 50 -0.46 1.71 4.62
N GLY A 51 -1.38 1.12 3.86
CA GLY A 51 -2.80 1.30 4.09
C GLY A 51 -3.30 0.67 5.40
N ASP A 52 -2.53 -0.28 5.94
CA ASP A 52 -2.87 -0.94 7.20
C ASP A 52 -2.14 -0.32 8.41
N ALA A 53 -1.35 0.70 8.19
CA ALA A 53 -0.57 1.29 9.26
C ALA A 53 -1.45 2.04 10.25
N SER A 54 -0.98 2.05 11.49
CA SER A 54 -1.46 3.01 12.48
C SER A 54 -0.50 4.17 12.48
N ALA A 55 -1.02 5.38 12.50
CA ALA A 55 -0.19 6.56 12.41
C ALA A 55 -0.45 7.50 13.56
N ARG A 56 0.60 8.18 13.99
CA ARG A 56 0.43 9.28 14.93
C ARG A 56 1.49 10.32 14.66
N LEU A 57 1.13 11.55 14.89
CA LEU A 57 2.02 12.68 14.68
C LEU A 57 2.28 13.32 16.04
N GLU A 58 3.55 13.31 16.46
CA GLU A 58 3.97 13.89 17.74
C GLU A 58 5.18 14.75 17.53
N ASP A 59 5.10 15.99 17.98
CA ASP A 59 6.22 16.93 17.91
C ASP A 59 6.84 17.02 16.52
N GLY A 60 5.98 17.01 15.49
CA GLY A 60 6.44 17.08 14.11
C GLY A 60 7.03 15.79 13.56
N ILE A 61 6.96 14.70 14.32
CA ILE A 61 7.49 13.41 13.87
C ILE A 61 6.34 12.49 13.58
N LEU A 62 6.32 11.95 12.36
CA LEU A 62 5.31 10.98 11.96
C LEU A 62 5.77 9.58 12.35
N HIS A 63 4.96 8.91 13.16
CA HIS A 63 5.21 7.53 13.56
C HIS A 63 4.23 6.62 12.82
N LEU A 64 4.76 5.62 12.13
CA LEU A 64 3.94 4.61 11.48
C LEU A 64 4.24 3.26 12.11
N GLU A 65 3.19 2.52 12.40
CA GLU A 65 3.33 1.20 12.97
C GLU A 65 2.56 0.21 12.11
N ILE A 66 3.24 -0.81 11.64
CA ILE A 66 2.67 -1.83 10.78
C ILE A 66 2.92 -3.18 11.44
N ASP A 67 1.87 -3.88 11.80
CA ASP A 67 1.98 -5.18 12.45
C ASP A 67 2.03 -6.25 11.37
N LEU A 68 3.20 -6.87 11.22
CA LEU A 68 3.42 -7.89 10.20
C LEU A 68 3.22 -9.31 10.72
N ARG A 69 2.79 -9.46 11.95
CA ARG A 69 2.53 -10.79 12.48
C ARG A 69 1.30 -11.38 11.79
N PRO A 70 1.29 -12.70 11.57
CA PRO A 70 0.10 -13.32 10.99
C PRO A 70 -1.11 -13.07 11.88
N ARG A 71 -2.22 -12.70 11.26
CA ARG A 71 -3.45 -12.51 12.02
C ARG A 71 -4.04 -13.86 12.37
N PRO A 72 -4.59 -13.99 13.58
CA PRO A 72 -5.30 -15.23 13.90
C PRO A 72 -6.45 -15.42 12.94
N ALA A 73 -6.78 -16.69 12.69
CA ALA A 73 -7.93 -16.99 11.86
C ALA A 73 -9.14 -16.27 12.42
N ALA A 74 -9.97 -15.75 11.54
CA ALA A 74 -11.16 -15.05 11.96
C ALA A 74 -12.03 -15.97 12.77
N SER A 75 -12.40 -15.50 13.91
CA SER A 75 -13.25 -16.29 14.79
C SER A 75 -14.65 -15.75 14.76
#